data_00b02e791db86881c85028bdc998ac21
#
_entry.id   00b02e791db86881c85028bdc998ac21
#
_cell.length_a   1.000
_cell.length_b   1.000
_cell.length_c   1.000
_cell.angle_alpha   90.00
_cell.angle_beta   90.00
_cell.angle_gamma   90.00
#
_symmetry.space_group_name_H-M   'P 1'
#
loop_
_entity.id
_entity.type
_entity.pdbx_description
1 polymer ?
#
loop_
_entity_poly.entity_id
_entity_poly.type
_entity_poly.pdbx_seq_one_letter_code
_entity_poly.pdbx_strand_id
1 'polypeptide(L)'
;MHEKNTEVPQGGPSRRAVVRGAAWSLPVIAAALATPMAAASVTCTTTISSGAAVYSRLSATSSVFTWVNLFGDGKDLTLTLAAVPNGASNMTINTTNNLRLDASTQGGEAQPSVHLALDTADLRNLGGGQRVTFSFALAGVAVTVNNLSYKIKDIDGFQALDGRGGAERVFVSDGSGSYNSDWIEGAGTGTEPWRPSTASPNPEVAAGSAAGNVNVAVASVSAFNLTFVANNSGRAIGDRPPQNIWVGPFTFTASNPACTP
;
A
#
# COMPACT_ATOMS: atom_id res chain seq x y z
N MET A 1 -58.43 -44.92 68.22
CA MET A 1 -57.22 -44.38 67.56
C MET A 1 -57.65 -43.20 66.73
N HIS A 2 -57.30 -41.96 67.17
CA HIS A 2 -57.67 -40.73 66.50
C HIS A 2 -56.39 -40.18 65.89
N GLU A 3 -56.27 -40.13 64.57
CA GLU A 3 -55.24 -39.45 63.87
C GLU A 3 -55.55 -37.94 63.78
N LYS A 4 -54.65 -37.12 64.31
CA LYS A 4 -54.69 -35.65 64.19
C LYS A 4 -54.04 -35.24 62.92
N ASN A 5 -54.88 -34.75 61.95
CA ASN A 5 -54.38 -34.01 60.77
C ASN A 5 -53.85 -32.66 61.21
N THR A 6 -52.60 -32.41 60.98
CA THR A 6 -51.96 -31.08 61.16
C THR A 6 -51.94 -30.36 59.80
N GLU A 7 -52.81 -29.37 59.65
CA GLU A 7 -52.80 -28.45 58.54
C GLU A 7 -51.61 -27.48 58.66
N VAL A 8 -50.81 -27.39 57.68
CA VAL A 8 -49.72 -26.40 57.53
C VAL A 8 -50.30 -25.15 56.83
N PRO A 9 -50.25 -23.96 57.42
CA PRO A 9 -50.72 -22.76 56.77
C PRO A 9 -49.76 -22.36 55.67
N GLN A 10 -50.22 -22.36 54.40
CA GLN A 10 -49.55 -21.75 53.27
C GLN A 10 -49.70 -20.24 53.33
N GLY A 11 -48.74 -19.57 53.97
CA GLY A 11 -48.61 -18.13 53.91
C GLY A 11 -47.95 -17.69 52.64
N GLY A 12 -48.74 -17.26 51.66
CA GLY A 12 -48.18 -16.59 50.44
C GLY A 12 -47.46 -15.29 50.77
N PRO A 13 -46.49 -14.88 49.99
CA PRO A 13 -45.72 -13.67 50.25
C PRO A 13 -46.62 -12.43 50.29
N SER A 14 -46.50 -11.67 51.37
CA SER A 14 -47.32 -10.46 51.56
C SER A 14 -47.02 -9.40 50.48
N ARG A 15 -48.05 -8.64 50.06
CA ARG A 15 -47.91 -7.56 49.07
C ARG A 15 -46.76 -6.57 49.42
N ARG A 16 -46.46 -6.40 50.70
CA ARG A 16 -45.34 -5.56 51.20
C ARG A 16 -43.97 -6.15 50.90
N ALA A 17 -43.81 -7.49 50.88
CA ALA A 17 -42.54 -8.17 50.53
C ALA A 17 -42.22 -7.97 49.02
N VAL A 18 -43.25 -8.03 48.16
CA VAL A 18 -43.09 -7.85 46.72
C VAL A 18 -42.69 -6.43 46.38
N VAL A 19 -43.26 -5.39 47.05
CA VAL A 19 -42.94 -3.99 46.82
C VAL A 19 -41.49 -3.68 47.30
N ARG A 20 -41.04 -4.32 48.41
CA ARG A 20 -39.63 -4.12 48.85
C ARG A 20 -38.63 -4.78 47.96
N GLY A 21 -38.95 -5.91 47.33
CA GLY A 21 -38.09 -6.57 46.35
C GLY A 21 -37.98 -5.78 45.04
N ALA A 22 -39.08 -5.17 44.57
CA ALA A 22 -39.08 -4.37 43.35
C ALA A 22 -38.34 -3.03 43.48
N ALA A 23 -38.31 -2.43 44.68
CA ALA A 23 -37.61 -1.17 44.93
C ALA A 23 -36.09 -1.27 44.84
N TRP A 24 -35.52 -2.47 45.07
CA TRP A 24 -34.05 -2.71 44.97
C TRP A 24 -33.60 -3.11 43.55
N SER A 25 -34.49 -3.54 42.68
CA SER A 25 -34.16 -3.92 41.30
C SER A 25 -34.05 -2.73 40.36
N LEU A 26 -34.76 -1.61 40.62
CA LEU A 26 -34.73 -0.42 39.78
C LEU A 26 -33.34 0.27 39.69
N PRO A 27 -32.57 0.43 40.78
CA PRO A 27 -31.23 1.00 40.66
C PRO A 27 -30.25 0.12 39.89
N VAL A 28 -30.41 -1.22 39.99
CA VAL A 28 -29.53 -2.16 39.27
C VAL A 28 -29.80 -2.15 37.78
N ILE A 29 -31.05 -2.06 37.37
CA ILE A 29 -31.42 -1.95 35.94
C ILE A 29 -30.98 -0.59 35.38
N ALA A 30 -31.17 0.50 36.15
CA ALA A 30 -30.70 1.82 35.72
C ALA A 30 -29.18 1.91 35.61
N ALA A 31 -28.42 1.25 36.50
CA ALA A 31 -26.96 1.16 36.43
C ALA A 31 -26.50 0.30 35.26
N ALA A 32 -27.22 -0.79 34.91
CA ALA A 32 -26.90 -1.62 33.76
C ALA A 32 -27.18 -0.92 32.42
N LEU A 33 -28.20 -0.04 32.37
CA LEU A 33 -28.50 0.78 31.19
C LEU A 33 -27.59 2.01 31.07
N ALA A 34 -26.95 2.41 32.18
CA ALA A 34 -26.00 3.52 32.24
C ALA A 34 -24.53 3.04 32.08
N THR A 35 -24.29 1.78 31.71
CA THR A 35 -22.95 1.41 31.23
C THR A 35 -22.67 2.30 30.02
N PRO A 36 -21.68 3.20 30.07
CA PRO A 36 -21.29 3.92 28.90
C PRO A 36 -21.00 2.86 27.84
N MET A 37 -21.62 2.95 26.68
CA MET A 37 -21.11 2.23 25.53
C MET A 37 -19.62 2.56 25.53
N ALA A 38 -18.78 1.57 25.77
CA ALA A 38 -17.35 1.76 25.66
C ALA A 38 -17.14 2.38 24.29
N ALA A 39 -16.86 3.69 24.26
CA ALA A 39 -16.51 4.35 23.02
C ALA A 39 -15.38 3.49 22.45
N ALA A 40 -15.58 2.96 21.25
CA ALA A 40 -14.55 2.16 20.61
C ALA A 40 -13.29 3.00 20.70
N SER A 41 -12.27 2.50 21.40
CA SER A 41 -11.04 3.23 21.66
C SER A 41 -10.47 3.59 20.30
N VAL A 42 -10.39 4.88 20.00
CA VAL A 42 -9.80 5.34 18.75
C VAL A 42 -8.36 4.86 18.72
N THR A 43 -8.01 4.09 17.71
CA THR A 43 -6.63 3.61 17.54
C THR A 43 -5.77 4.79 17.13
N CYS A 44 -4.78 5.13 17.97
CA CYS A 44 -3.94 6.31 17.71
C CYS A 44 -2.81 6.06 16.72
N THR A 45 -2.34 4.81 16.64
CA THR A 45 -1.25 4.42 15.74
C THR A 45 -1.47 2.99 15.27
N THR A 46 -1.31 2.73 13.98
CA THR A 46 -1.46 1.38 13.42
C THR A 46 -0.46 1.13 12.29
N THR A 47 0.01 -0.12 12.20
CA THR A 47 0.80 -0.58 11.06
C THR A 47 -0.12 -1.18 10.02
N ILE A 48 0.06 -0.79 8.77
CA ILE A 48 -0.86 -1.04 7.67
C ILE A 48 -0.12 -1.64 6.50
N SER A 49 -0.81 -2.46 5.72
CA SER A 49 -0.35 -2.89 4.41
C SER A 49 -1.33 -2.49 3.31
N SER A 50 -0.84 -2.35 2.08
CA SER A 50 -1.68 -2.07 0.92
C SER A 50 -2.65 -3.20 0.58
N GLY A 51 -2.38 -4.42 1.04
CA GLY A 51 -3.30 -5.56 0.89
C GLY A 51 -4.62 -5.41 1.65
N ALA A 52 -4.69 -4.53 2.65
CA ALA A 52 -5.90 -4.23 3.41
C ALA A 52 -6.71 -3.05 2.83
N ALA A 53 -6.22 -2.41 1.76
CA ALA A 53 -6.88 -1.26 1.14
C ALA A 53 -7.83 -1.68 0.01
N VAL A 54 -8.83 -0.85 -0.24
CA VAL A 54 -9.56 -0.85 -1.50
C VAL A 54 -8.74 -0.09 -2.53
N TYR A 55 -8.41 -0.73 -3.65
CA TYR A 55 -7.69 -0.09 -4.75
C TYR A 55 -8.65 0.33 -5.86
N SER A 56 -8.49 1.57 -6.33
CA SER A 56 -9.25 2.11 -7.47
C SER A 56 -8.31 2.77 -8.46
N ARG A 57 -8.29 2.25 -9.70
CA ARG A 57 -7.63 2.90 -10.83
C ARG A 57 -8.59 3.87 -11.48
N LEU A 58 -8.29 5.17 -11.42
CA LEU A 58 -9.15 6.23 -11.97
C LEU A 58 -8.84 6.50 -13.44
N SER A 59 -7.56 6.36 -13.82
CA SER A 59 -7.08 6.52 -15.20
C SER A 59 -5.72 5.84 -15.37
N ALA A 60 -5.09 5.97 -16.54
CA ALA A 60 -3.71 5.56 -16.74
C ALA A 60 -2.69 6.41 -15.94
N THR A 61 -3.11 7.58 -15.47
CA THR A 61 -2.25 8.52 -14.75
C THR A 61 -2.68 8.79 -13.31
N SER A 62 -3.76 8.14 -12.84
CA SER A 62 -4.27 8.36 -11.48
C SER A 62 -4.87 7.09 -10.89
N SER A 63 -4.52 6.79 -9.65
CA SER A 63 -5.09 5.71 -8.86
C SER A 63 -5.01 6.02 -7.37
N VAL A 64 -5.76 5.27 -6.56
CA VAL A 64 -5.83 5.47 -5.12
C VAL A 64 -6.01 4.14 -4.37
N PHE A 65 -5.27 3.98 -3.28
CA PHE A 65 -5.56 3.03 -2.21
C PHE A 65 -6.34 3.75 -1.13
N THR A 66 -7.41 3.14 -0.64
CA THR A 66 -8.26 3.68 0.43
C THR A 66 -8.37 2.68 1.57
N TRP A 67 -7.96 3.06 2.76
CA TRP A 67 -8.21 2.35 4.01
C TRP A 67 -9.39 3.00 4.70
N VAL A 68 -10.56 2.37 4.58
CA VAL A 68 -11.83 2.92 5.08
C VAL A 68 -11.85 2.90 6.59
N ASN A 69 -12.16 4.06 7.19
CA ASN A 69 -12.32 4.22 8.64
C ASN A 69 -11.18 3.61 9.47
N LEU A 70 -9.94 3.85 9.03
CA LEU A 70 -8.75 3.17 9.55
C LEU A 70 -8.60 3.26 11.07
N PHE A 71 -8.94 4.40 11.65
CA PHE A 71 -8.79 4.67 13.08
C PHE A 71 -10.09 4.52 13.88
N GLY A 72 -11.21 4.15 13.25
CA GLY A 72 -12.52 4.05 13.90
C GLY A 72 -13.19 5.41 14.15
N ASP A 73 -12.68 6.48 13.54
CA ASP A 73 -13.18 7.87 13.69
C ASP A 73 -14.00 8.36 12.47
N GLY A 74 -14.32 7.44 11.56
CA GLY A 74 -15.08 7.74 10.34
C GLY A 74 -14.25 8.36 9.21
N LYS A 75 -12.92 8.49 9.37
CA LYS A 75 -12.05 9.07 8.36
C LYS A 75 -11.28 8.00 7.60
N ASP A 76 -11.18 8.18 6.30
CA ASP A 76 -10.42 7.32 5.42
C ASP A 76 -8.99 7.85 5.27
N LEU A 77 -8.02 6.92 5.32
CA LEU A 77 -6.66 7.18 4.88
C LEU A 77 -6.55 6.82 3.40
N THR A 78 -5.92 7.68 2.62
CA THR A 78 -5.67 7.44 1.20
C THR A 78 -4.19 7.53 0.86
N LEU A 79 -3.75 6.71 -0.11
CA LEU A 79 -2.49 6.87 -0.83
C LEU A 79 -2.85 7.07 -2.31
N THR A 80 -2.68 8.29 -2.78
CA THR A 80 -2.94 8.67 -4.17
C THR A 80 -1.66 8.55 -4.99
N LEU A 81 -1.77 7.98 -6.18
CA LEU A 81 -0.72 7.87 -7.17
C LEU A 81 -1.07 8.75 -8.37
N ALA A 82 -0.19 9.68 -8.71
CA ALA A 82 -0.35 10.57 -9.87
C ALA A 82 0.87 10.47 -10.77
N ALA A 83 0.68 9.96 -11.99
CA ALA A 83 1.73 9.77 -12.99
C ALA A 83 1.75 10.91 -13.99
N VAL A 84 2.93 11.41 -14.30
CA VAL A 84 3.15 12.39 -15.38
C VAL A 84 4.32 11.92 -16.27
N PRO A 85 4.32 12.22 -17.57
CA PRO A 85 5.47 11.96 -18.42
C PRO A 85 6.73 12.65 -17.88
N ASN A 86 7.88 12.01 -18.00
CA ASN A 86 9.19 12.54 -17.60
C ASN A 86 10.20 12.40 -18.74
N GLY A 87 10.75 13.53 -19.19
CA GLY A 87 11.76 13.56 -20.25
C GLY A 87 11.18 13.64 -21.65
N ALA A 88 11.95 13.19 -22.64
CA ALA A 88 11.62 13.31 -24.06
C ALA A 88 10.38 12.51 -24.48
N SER A 89 9.71 12.95 -25.54
CA SER A 89 8.40 12.50 -25.99
C SER A 89 8.32 11.09 -26.63
N ASN A 90 9.43 10.35 -26.61
CA ASN A 90 9.52 9.06 -27.32
C ASN A 90 9.04 7.86 -26.47
N MET A 91 8.80 8.09 -25.20
CA MET A 91 8.18 7.14 -24.28
C MET A 91 6.86 7.71 -23.79
N THR A 92 5.79 6.96 -23.93
CA THR A 92 4.47 7.37 -23.48
C THR A 92 4.00 6.45 -22.33
N ILE A 93 3.20 7.01 -21.45
CA ILE A 93 2.55 6.22 -20.40
C ILE A 93 1.58 5.24 -21.07
N ASN A 94 1.72 3.95 -20.81
CA ASN A 94 0.83 2.92 -21.35
C ASN A 94 -0.58 3.12 -20.79
N THR A 95 -1.54 3.36 -21.67
CA THR A 95 -2.92 3.68 -21.27
C THR A 95 -3.69 2.49 -20.73
N THR A 96 -3.30 1.27 -21.10
CA THR A 96 -3.98 0.04 -20.70
C THR A 96 -3.49 -0.47 -19.34
N ASN A 97 -2.18 -0.52 -19.14
CA ASN A 97 -1.57 -1.24 -18.01
C ASN A 97 -1.05 -0.33 -16.91
N ASN A 98 -0.65 0.91 -17.22
CA ASN A 98 -0.08 1.80 -16.20
C ASN A 98 -1.05 2.04 -15.03
N LEU A 99 -0.54 2.01 -13.82
CA LEU A 99 -1.30 2.10 -12.57
C LEU A 99 -2.40 1.02 -12.43
N ARG A 100 -2.25 -0.17 -13.04
CA ARG A 100 -3.08 -1.32 -12.67
C ARG A 100 -2.51 -2.02 -11.45
N LEU A 101 -3.39 -2.54 -10.60
CA LEU A 101 -2.99 -3.49 -9.59
C LEU A 101 -2.89 -4.87 -10.24
N ASP A 102 -1.69 -5.42 -10.25
CA ASP A 102 -1.38 -6.72 -10.84
C ASP A 102 -1.08 -7.72 -9.72
N ALA A 103 -1.80 -8.84 -9.71
CA ALA A 103 -1.63 -9.92 -8.75
C ALA A 103 -0.80 -11.09 -9.32
N SER A 104 -0.31 -10.98 -10.55
CA SER A 104 0.59 -11.98 -11.14
C SER A 104 1.93 -12.01 -10.42
N THR A 105 2.65 -13.12 -10.56
CA THR A 105 3.99 -13.25 -9.98
C THR A 105 4.94 -12.31 -10.71
N GLN A 106 5.48 -11.34 -9.97
CA GLN A 106 6.50 -10.41 -10.44
C GLN A 106 7.59 -10.28 -9.38
N GLY A 107 8.84 -10.27 -9.83
CA GLY A 107 9.97 -10.22 -8.92
C GLY A 107 10.00 -11.40 -7.93
N GLY A 108 9.57 -12.60 -8.35
CA GLY A 108 9.51 -13.80 -7.53
C GLY A 108 8.37 -13.83 -6.49
N GLU A 109 7.45 -12.87 -6.50
CA GLU A 109 6.38 -12.76 -5.50
C GLU A 109 5.00 -12.61 -6.15
N ALA A 110 4.03 -13.42 -5.70
CA ALA A 110 2.63 -13.36 -6.13
C ALA A 110 1.81 -12.38 -5.24
N GLN A 111 2.35 -11.20 -4.98
CA GLN A 111 1.66 -10.17 -4.18
C GLN A 111 1.22 -9.00 -5.06
N PRO A 112 -0.01 -8.49 -4.86
CA PRO A 112 -0.51 -7.37 -5.64
C PRO A 112 0.45 -6.18 -5.60
N SER A 113 0.83 -5.71 -6.80
CA SER A 113 1.74 -4.59 -6.98
C SER A 113 1.21 -3.67 -8.07
N VAL A 114 1.50 -2.38 -7.95
CA VAL A 114 1.10 -1.39 -8.96
C VAL A 114 2.03 -1.50 -10.16
N HIS A 115 1.48 -1.73 -11.33
CA HIS A 115 2.20 -1.82 -12.58
C HIS A 115 2.50 -0.42 -13.12
N LEU A 116 3.76 -0.09 -13.34
CA LEU A 116 4.21 1.12 -14.03
C LEU A 116 4.69 0.71 -15.43
N ALA A 117 3.97 1.14 -16.45
CA ALA A 117 4.18 0.70 -17.81
C ALA A 117 4.39 1.86 -18.78
N LEU A 118 5.37 1.71 -19.67
CA LEU A 118 5.72 2.66 -20.69
C LEU A 118 5.62 1.99 -22.08
N ASP A 119 5.00 2.69 -23.02
CA ASP A 119 5.05 2.35 -24.44
C ASP A 119 6.15 3.14 -25.14
N THR A 120 6.77 2.52 -26.12
CA THR A 120 7.74 3.19 -26.99
C THR A 120 7.04 3.74 -28.21
N ALA A 121 7.00 5.06 -28.35
CA ALA A 121 6.43 5.71 -29.54
C ALA A 121 7.41 5.76 -30.73
N ASP A 122 8.71 5.78 -30.47
CA ASP A 122 9.78 5.79 -31.49
C ASP A 122 10.95 4.91 -31.04
N LEU A 123 11.32 3.98 -31.90
CA LEU A 123 12.39 3.01 -31.66
C LEU A 123 13.81 3.60 -31.77
N ARG A 124 13.94 4.86 -32.18
CA ARG A 124 15.24 5.48 -32.49
C ARG A 124 15.88 6.23 -31.34
N ASN A 125 15.08 6.72 -30.40
CA ASN A 125 15.57 7.52 -29.28
C ASN A 125 14.79 7.15 -28.01
N LEU A 126 15.30 6.25 -27.23
CA LEU A 126 14.73 5.95 -25.93
C LEU A 126 15.40 6.83 -24.87
N GLY A 127 14.77 7.90 -24.56
CA GLY A 127 15.09 8.73 -23.40
C GLY A 127 13.78 9.32 -22.94
N GLY A 128 13.25 8.80 -21.86
CA GLY A 128 12.00 9.27 -21.30
C GLY A 128 11.42 8.23 -20.36
N GLY A 129 10.36 8.62 -19.69
CA GLY A 129 9.75 7.78 -18.70
C GLY A 129 8.52 8.42 -18.09
N GLN A 130 8.25 8.06 -16.86
CA GLN A 130 7.21 8.68 -16.05
C GLN A 130 7.73 8.98 -14.65
N ARG A 131 7.18 10.02 -14.06
CA ARG A 131 7.30 10.29 -12.63
C ARG A 131 5.94 10.06 -11.99
N VAL A 132 5.91 9.25 -10.96
CA VAL A 132 4.72 8.97 -10.15
C VAL A 132 4.91 9.62 -8.79
N THR A 133 3.99 10.51 -8.43
CA THR A 133 3.92 11.09 -7.09
C THR A 133 2.98 10.24 -6.25
N PHE A 134 3.46 9.81 -5.09
CA PHE A 134 2.72 9.09 -4.06
C PHE A 134 2.42 10.06 -2.92
N SER A 135 1.16 10.24 -2.55
CA SER A 135 0.74 11.22 -1.54
C SER A 135 -0.22 10.62 -0.54
N PHE A 136 0.07 10.75 0.75
CA PHE A 136 -0.77 10.27 1.85
C PHE A 136 -1.67 11.39 2.36
N ALA A 137 -2.97 11.07 2.55
CA ALA A 137 -3.93 12.00 3.12
C ALA A 137 -4.94 11.28 4.03
N LEU A 138 -5.30 11.89 5.16
CA LEU A 138 -6.38 11.47 6.05
C LEU A 138 -7.54 12.46 5.89
N ALA A 139 -8.70 11.97 5.45
CA ALA A 139 -9.86 12.80 5.14
C ALA A 139 -9.52 13.99 4.20
N GLY A 140 -8.63 13.76 3.21
CA GLY A 140 -8.20 14.77 2.24
C GLY A 140 -7.12 15.75 2.74
N VAL A 141 -6.68 15.65 3.98
CA VAL A 141 -5.59 16.47 4.53
C VAL A 141 -4.29 15.66 4.49
N ALA A 142 -3.21 16.25 3.96
CA ALA A 142 -1.93 15.59 3.89
C ALA A 142 -1.45 15.14 5.28
N VAL A 143 -0.99 13.90 5.38
CA VAL A 143 -0.47 13.32 6.64
C VAL A 143 0.87 12.65 6.41
N THR A 144 1.69 12.66 7.45
CA THR A 144 2.95 11.94 7.47
C THR A 144 2.73 10.51 7.94
N VAL A 145 3.28 9.54 7.21
CA VAL A 145 3.40 8.16 7.61
C VAL A 145 4.85 7.83 7.97
N ASN A 146 5.05 6.83 8.82
CA ASN A 146 6.38 6.43 9.29
C ASN A 146 6.69 4.99 8.88
N ASN A 147 7.96 4.66 8.83
CA ASN A 147 8.44 3.29 8.53
C ASN A 147 7.83 2.74 7.24
N LEU A 148 7.69 3.60 6.21
CA LEU A 148 7.21 3.16 4.91
C LEU A 148 8.23 2.20 4.30
N SER A 149 7.77 1.04 3.87
CA SER A 149 8.53 0.09 3.09
C SER A 149 7.73 -0.39 1.89
N TYR A 150 8.41 -0.57 0.77
CA TYR A 150 7.84 -1.13 -0.46
C TYR A 150 8.93 -1.76 -1.32
N LYS A 151 8.55 -2.51 -2.32
CA LYS A 151 9.48 -3.07 -3.31
C LYS A 151 9.26 -2.42 -4.66
N ILE A 152 10.36 -2.23 -5.38
CA ILE A 152 10.36 -2.01 -6.81
C ILE A 152 10.84 -3.32 -7.40
N LYS A 153 10.09 -3.90 -8.31
CA LYS A 153 10.32 -5.23 -8.83
C LYS A 153 10.59 -5.16 -10.32
N ASP A 154 11.42 -6.08 -10.79
CA ASP A 154 11.67 -6.29 -12.21
C ASP A 154 12.42 -5.12 -12.87
N ILE A 155 13.39 -4.54 -12.14
CA ILE A 155 14.33 -3.60 -12.75
C ILE A 155 15.30 -4.43 -13.57
N ASP A 156 15.17 -4.36 -14.89
CA ASP A 156 15.99 -5.14 -15.77
C ASP A 156 16.50 -4.37 -16.99
N GLY A 157 17.20 -5.05 -17.83
CA GLY A 157 17.67 -4.57 -19.10
C GLY A 157 17.24 -5.54 -20.20
N PHE A 158 17.37 -5.08 -21.40
CA PHE A 158 17.15 -5.93 -22.55
C PHE A 158 18.40 -5.88 -23.45
N GLN A 159 18.81 -7.03 -23.96
CA GLN A 159 19.80 -7.13 -25.03
C GLN A 159 19.08 -7.23 -26.37
N ALA A 160 19.43 -6.36 -27.28
CA ALA A 160 19.07 -6.57 -28.67
C ALA A 160 19.98 -7.61 -29.32
N LEU A 161 19.47 -8.26 -30.37
CA LEU A 161 20.21 -9.26 -31.15
C LEU A 161 21.54 -8.74 -31.75
N ASP A 162 21.73 -7.44 -31.80
CA ASP A 162 22.96 -6.78 -32.28
C ASP A 162 23.93 -6.37 -31.15
N GLY A 163 23.74 -6.88 -29.95
CA GLY A 163 24.59 -6.61 -28.78
C GLY A 163 24.39 -5.24 -28.14
N ARG A 164 23.36 -4.49 -28.55
CA ARG A 164 23.02 -3.19 -27.98
C ARG A 164 21.81 -3.35 -27.09
N GLY A 165 21.91 -2.84 -25.89
CA GLY A 165 20.87 -2.97 -24.87
C GLY A 165 20.29 -1.63 -24.43
N GLY A 166 19.18 -1.69 -23.78
CA GLY A 166 18.63 -0.62 -22.97
C GLY A 166 18.50 -1.12 -21.53
N ALA A 167 18.34 -0.18 -20.63
CA ALA A 167 18.15 -0.48 -19.23
C ALA A 167 17.05 0.38 -18.65
N GLU A 168 16.29 -0.21 -17.81
CA GLU A 168 15.40 0.48 -16.90
C GLU A 168 16.20 1.20 -15.84
N ARG A 169 15.76 2.39 -15.49
CA ARG A 169 16.39 3.22 -14.45
C ARG A 169 15.30 3.73 -13.53
N VAL A 170 15.49 3.51 -12.25
CA VAL A 170 14.53 3.94 -11.24
C VAL A 170 15.23 4.75 -10.17
N PHE A 171 14.64 5.87 -9.80
CA PHE A 171 15.09 6.65 -8.66
C PHE A 171 13.89 7.22 -7.89
N VAL A 172 14.13 7.49 -6.61
CA VAL A 172 13.12 8.00 -5.68
C VAL A 172 13.61 9.31 -5.07
N SER A 173 12.67 10.17 -4.66
CA SER A 173 13.02 11.42 -3.96
C SER A 173 13.40 11.19 -2.50
N ASP A 174 12.92 10.07 -1.91
CA ASP A 174 13.06 9.79 -0.49
C ASP A 174 13.30 8.30 -0.25
N GLY A 175 14.13 8.00 0.75
CA GLY A 175 14.42 6.63 1.19
C GLY A 175 15.74 6.08 0.72
N SER A 176 16.00 4.86 1.14
CA SER A 176 17.17 4.06 0.76
C SER A 176 16.72 2.68 0.28
N GLY A 177 17.50 2.08 -0.61
CA GLY A 177 17.21 0.76 -1.17
C GLY A 177 18.24 -0.28 -0.80
N SER A 178 17.80 -1.52 -0.61
CA SER A 178 18.64 -2.71 -0.55
C SER A 178 18.27 -3.68 -1.67
N TYR A 179 19.28 -4.26 -2.30
CA TYR A 179 19.12 -5.09 -3.50
C TYR A 179 20.26 -6.12 -3.61
N ASN A 180 20.15 -7.04 -4.56
CA ASN A 180 21.23 -7.93 -4.91
C ASN A 180 22.21 -7.20 -5.84
N SER A 181 23.44 -6.95 -5.36
CA SER A 181 24.48 -6.21 -6.09
C SER A 181 25.02 -6.94 -7.33
N ASP A 182 24.78 -8.23 -7.46
CA ASP A 182 25.13 -8.97 -8.68
C ASP A 182 24.22 -8.61 -9.85
N TRP A 183 23.02 -8.09 -9.56
CA TRP A 183 21.98 -7.80 -10.56
C TRP A 183 21.65 -6.32 -10.67
N ILE A 184 21.71 -5.57 -9.58
CA ILE A 184 21.35 -4.16 -9.51
C ILE A 184 22.56 -3.36 -9.04
N GLU A 185 22.72 -2.17 -9.57
CA GLU A 185 23.67 -1.16 -9.11
C GLU A 185 23.01 0.21 -9.00
N GLY A 186 23.67 1.15 -8.30
CA GLY A 186 23.20 2.52 -8.10
C GLY A 186 22.67 2.78 -6.68
N ALA A 187 22.45 4.06 -6.38
CA ALA A 187 22.01 4.54 -5.07
C ALA A 187 20.51 4.91 -5.03
N GLY A 188 19.79 4.81 -6.17
CA GLY A 188 18.38 5.20 -6.28
C GLY A 188 18.16 6.71 -6.31
N THR A 189 19.18 7.48 -6.65
CA THR A 189 19.11 8.95 -6.80
C THR A 189 19.02 9.34 -8.28
N GLY A 190 18.68 10.60 -8.55
CA GLY A 190 18.62 11.10 -9.93
C GLY A 190 19.99 11.07 -10.66
N THR A 191 21.09 11.12 -9.93
CA THR A 191 22.45 11.00 -10.48
C THR A 191 22.95 9.56 -10.55
N GLU A 192 22.49 8.71 -9.63
CA GLU A 192 22.85 7.30 -9.52
C GLU A 192 21.59 6.44 -9.38
N PRO A 193 20.76 6.33 -10.43
CA PRO A 193 19.53 5.54 -10.39
C PRO A 193 19.84 4.05 -10.19
N TRP A 194 18.94 3.32 -9.55
CA TRP A 194 18.97 1.87 -9.59
C TRP A 194 18.78 1.39 -11.04
N ARG A 195 19.62 0.50 -11.47
CA ARG A 195 19.64 -0.05 -12.82
C ARG A 195 20.26 -1.44 -12.82
N PRO A 196 20.07 -2.24 -13.88
CA PRO A 196 20.77 -3.50 -14.03
C PRO A 196 22.30 -3.31 -13.94
N SER A 197 22.93 -4.19 -13.19
CA SER A 197 24.39 -4.20 -13.03
C SER A 197 25.08 -4.49 -14.35
N THR A 198 26.10 -3.72 -14.67
CA THR A 198 26.95 -3.97 -15.86
C THR A 198 27.73 -5.28 -15.77
N ALA A 199 27.86 -5.85 -14.58
CA ALA A 199 28.50 -7.14 -14.35
C ALA A 199 27.56 -8.34 -14.62
N SER A 200 26.25 -8.12 -14.75
CA SER A 200 25.30 -9.20 -15.01
C SER A 200 25.41 -9.70 -16.46
N PRO A 201 25.63 -10.99 -16.68
CA PRO A 201 25.72 -11.55 -18.03
C PRO A 201 24.35 -11.64 -18.76
N ASN A 202 23.26 -11.55 -18.03
CA ASN A 202 21.90 -11.56 -18.58
C ASN A 202 21.07 -10.47 -17.90
N PRO A 203 20.88 -9.31 -18.55
CA PRO A 203 20.18 -8.18 -17.97
C PRO A 203 18.66 -8.40 -17.85
N GLU A 204 18.08 -9.38 -18.54
CA GLU A 204 16.65 -9.68 -18.45
C GLU A 204 16.38 -10.59 -17.24
N VAL A 205 15.46 -10.15 -16.39
CA VAL A 205 15.06 -10.87 -15.17
C VAL A 205 13.73 -11.58 -15.42
N ALA A 206 13.70 -12.90 -15.15
CA ALA A 206 12.43 -13.62 -15.26
C ALA A 206 11.44 -13.19 -14.15
N ALA A 207 10.16 -13.10 -14.48
CA ALA A 207 9.10 -12.69 -13.53
C ALA A 207 9.09 -13.49 -12.21
N GLY A 208 9.52 -14.75 -12.23
CA GLY A 208 9.68 -15.60 -11.05
C GLY A 208 10.95 -15.36 -10.23
N SER A 209 11.80 -14.39 -10.60
CA SER A 209 13.08 -14.11 -9.94
C SER A 209 13.01 -12.80 -9.16
N ALA A 210 13.59 -12.77 -7.98
CA ALA A 210 13.75 -11.54 -7.18
C ALA A 210 15.03 -10.76 -7.50
N ALA A 211 15.79 -11.16 -8.53
CA ALA A 211 17.10 -10.59 -8.83
C ALA A 211 17.05 -9.09 -9.17
N GLY A 212 16.01 -8.65 -9.90
CA GLY A 212 15.77 -7.26 -10.28
C GLY A 212 15.02 -6.42 -9.22
N ASN A 213 14.92 -6.89 -7.98
CA ASN A 213 14.17 -6.20 -6.95
C ASN A 213 15.02 -5.24 -6.13
N VAL A 214 14.42 -4.11 -5.76
CA VAL A 214 14.94 -3.18 -4.76
C VAL A 214 13.92 -3.06 -3.63
N ASN A 215 14.34 -3.34 -2.39
CA ASN A 215 13.53 -3.10 -1.20
C ASN A 215 13.81 -1.67 -0.73
N VAL A 216 12.80 -0.82 -0.73
CA VAL A 216 12.92 0.60 -0.34
C VAL A 216 12.36 0.80 1.06
N ALA A 217 13.09 1.57 1.87
CA ALA A 217 12.69 2.00 3.22
C ALA A 217 12.76 3.52 3.34
N VAL A 218 11.71 4.11 3.90
CA VAL A 218 11.58 5.56 4.16
C VAL A 218 11.16 5.75 5.61
N ALA A 219 11.94 6.49 6.38
CA ALA A 219 11.69 6.66 7.81
C ALA A 219 10.38 7.41 8.08
N SER A 220 10.13 8.50 7.34
CA SER A 220 8.96 9.36 7.53
C SER A 220 8.70 10.16 6.25
N VAL A 221 7.47 10.18 5.77
CA VAL A 221 7.11 10.89 4.53
C VAL A 221 5.61 11.18 4.45
N SER A 222 5.24 12.31 3.85
CA SER A 222 3.86 12.61 3.49
C SER A 222 3.60 12.45 1.98
N ALA A 223 4.64 12.64 1.17
CA ALA A 223 4.63 12.39 -0.26
C ALA A 223 6.04 12.14 -0.77
N PHE A 224 6.19 11.29 -1.78
CA PHE A 224 7.46 11.02 -2.46
C PHE A 224 7.24 10.83 -3.96
N ASN A 225 8.31 10.95 -4.72
CA ASN A 225 8.29 10.68 -6.15
C ASN A 225 9.10 9.42 -6.46
N LEU A 226 8.58 8.60 -7.34
CA LEU A 226 9.32 7.56 -8.04
C LEU A 226 9.38 7.93 -9.51
N THR A 227 10.59 7.95 -10.05
CA THR A 227 10.79 8.18 -11.48
C THR A 227 11.31 6.90 -12.12
N PHE A 228 10.58 6.45 -13.14
CA PHE A 228 10.91 5.30 -13.95
C PHE A 228 11.24 5.78 -15.36
N VAL A 229 12.45 5.48 -15.81
CA VAL A 229 12.98 5.89 -17.12
C VAL A 229 13.51 4.65 -17.84
N ALA A 230 13.11 4.48 -19.08
CA ALA A 230 13.78 3.54 -19.97
C ALA A 230 14.82 4.30 -20.81
N ASN A 231 16.07 3.86 -20.72
CA ASN A 231 17.17 4.48 -21.49
C ASN A 231 17.73 3.48 -22.49
N ASN A 232 17.97 3.95 -23.70
CA ASN A 232 18.59 3.16 -24.74
C ASN A 232 19.95 3.74 -25.14
N SER A 233 20.90 2.86 -25.43
CA SER A 233 22.23 3.23 -25.92
C SER A 233 22.30 3.49 -27.43
N GLY A 234 21.18 3.94 -28.06
CA GLY A 234 21.29 4.67 -29.33
C GLY A 234 21.28 3.85 -30.63
N ARG A 235 20.37 2.92 -30.85
CA ARG A 235 19.97 2.56 -32.21
C ARG A 235 18.58 1.91 -32.27
N ALA A 236 17.87 2.16 -33.39
CA ALA A 236 16.58 1.54 -33.66
C ALA A 236 16.70 0.02 -33.68
N ILE A 237 15.86 -0.64 -32.89
CA ILE A 237 15.69 -2.07 -32.90
C ILE A 237 14.20 -2.33 -33.14
N GLY A 238 13.89 -3.22 -34.08
CA GLY A 238 12.50 -3.61 -34.33
C GLY A 238 11.85 -4.18 -33.07
N ASP A 239 10.53 -4.09 -33.02
CA ASP A 239 9.59 -4.59 -32.01
C ASP A 239 10.18 -4.74 -30.59
N ARG A 240 10.01 -3.69 -29.78
CA ARG A 240 10.34 -3.73 -28.35
C ARG A 240 9.11 -3.96 -27.52
N PRO A 241 9.19 -4.83 -26.52
CA PRO A 241 8.14 -4.93 -25.52
C PRO A 241 7.98 -3.62 -24.76
N PRO A 242 6.79 -3.32 -24.24
CA PRO A 242 6.59 -2.27 -23.25
C PRO A 242 7.58 -2.42 -22.10
N GLN A 243 8.09 -1.31 -21.59
CA GLN A 243 8.96 -1.34 -20.40
C GLN A 243 8.09 -1.29 -19.15
N ASN A 244 8.38 -2.15 -18.19
CA ASN A 244 7.50 -2.40 -17.07
C ASN A 244 8.29 -2.58 -15.78
N ILE A 245 7.83 -1.94 -14.72
CA ILE A 245 8.23 -2.27 -13.34
C ILE A 245 6.98 -2.38 -12.47
N TRP A 246 7.10 -3.06 -11.34
CA TRP A 246 6.02 -3.19 -10.36
C TRP A 246 6.43 -2.60 -9.02
N VAL A 247 5.52 -1.86 -8.39
CA VAL A 247 5.77 -1.16 -7.12
C VAL A 247 4.77 -1.62 -6.06
N GLY A 248 5.29 -2.06 -4.92
CA GLY A 248 4.51 -2.58 -3.80
C GLY A 248 4.86 -4.04 -3.46
N PRO A 249 4.19 -4.65 -2.48
CA PRO A 249 3.20 -4.02 -1.60
C PRO A 249 3.80 -2.93 -0.70
N PHE A 250 2.94 -2.00 -0.26
CA PHE A 250 3.32 -0.95 0.69
C PHE A 250 2.99 -1.40 2.10
N THR A 251 3.91 -1.14 3.04
CA THR A 251 3.69 -1.29 4.49
C THR A 251 4.19 -0.03 5.19
N PHE A 252 3.43 0.51 6.12
CA PHE A 252 3.79 1.73 6.84
C PHE A 252 3.04 1.83 8.17
N THR A 253 3.47 2.76 9.02
CA THR A 253 2.78 3.12 10.26
C THR A 253 2.10 4.47 10.08
N ALA A 254 0.79 4.54 10.31
CA ALA A 254 0.04 5.77 10.32
C ALA A 254 -0.42 6.12 11.73
N SER A 255 -0.50 7.42 12.04
CA SER A 255 -0.98 7.96 13.32
C SER A 255 -2.20 8.83 13.08
N ASN A 256 -3.19 8.74 13.97
CA ASN A 256 -4.34 9.64 13.97
C ASN A 256 -3.94 10.96 14.65
N PRO A 257 -3.91 12.09 13.92
CA PRO A 257 -3.54 13.39 14.50
C PRO A 257 -4.55 13.92 15.53
N ALA A 258 -5.74 13.33 15.60
CA ALA A 258 -6.73 13.69 16.63
C ALA A 258 -6.45 13.04 18.00
N CYS A 259 -5.55 12.05 18.06
CA CYS A 259 -5.06 11.51 19.33
C CYS A 259 -3.95 12.43 19.84
N THR A 260 -4.27 13.29 20.77
CA THR A 260 -3.27 13.96 21.61
C THR A 260 -2.73 12.96 22.64
N PRO A 261 -1.40 12.88 22.83
CA PRO A 261 -0.80 12.04 23.87
C PRO A 261 -1.19 12.54 25.26
#